data_d906f27387b8b2f89bcf4f7f966903d4
#
_entry.id   d906f27387b8b2f89bcf4f7f966903d4
#
_cell.length_a   1.000
_cell.length_b   1.000
_cell.length_c   1.000
_cell.angle_alpha   90.00
_cell.angle_beta   90.00
_cell.angle_gamma   90.00
#
_symmetry.space_group_name_H-M   'P 1'
#
loop_
_entity.id
_entity.type
_entity.pdbx_description
1 polymer ?
#
loop_
_entity_poly.entity_id
_entity_poly.type
_entity_poly.pdbx_seq_one_letter_code
_entity_poly.pdbx_strand_id
1 'polypeptide(L)'
;MAEFTAKDVQNLRQITGAGMMDAKKALTENDGDFEAAKQWLREKGLAKVAKLGDRENAQGSVCVVVDGSVGAIVQLKSETDFSAKAADFISLVQDMTEVVVAKGADALSEMNDELDALKIAKKENIELGTVVRFDAAGDNILDSYLHLQDGRGVNAVLVELNGGTKEIAHDLAVHIAFSKPAYLSRDEVPAEDVERERQALLDITKAEGKPEAAWPKIVEGRINGWYKEQVLLEQQFVRDDKKSITDLLAGATLVRFAQVFIGA
;
A
#
# COMPACT_ATOMS: atom_id res chain seq x y z
N MET A 1 -3.39 11.56 49.24
CA MET A 1 -4.19 10.67 48.36
C MET A 1 -4.64 11.51 47.19
N ALA A 2 -4.35 11.04 45.99
CA ALA A 2 -4.74 11.78 44.77
C ALA A 2 -6.25 12.04 44.75
N GLU A 3 -6.64 13.30 44.70
CA GLU A 3 -8.06 13.70 44.60
C GLU A 3 -8.50 13.71 43.14
N PHE A 4 -8.97 12.55 42.64
CA PHE A 4 -9.66 12.47 41.37
C PHE A 4 -10.99 11.74 41.52
N THR A 5 -11.97 12.06 40.67
CA THR A 5 -13.34 11.54 40.76
C THR A 5 -13.52 10.36 39.75
N ALA A 6 -14.63 9.62 39.95
CA ALA A 6 -15.05 8.63 38.96
C ALA A 6 -15.28 9.22 37.56
N LYS A 7 -15.65 10.51 37.49
CA LYS A 7 -15.84 11.25 36.23
C LYS A 7 -14.51 11.51 35.54
N ASP A 8 -13.44 11.79 36.28
CA ASP A 8 -12.10 11.98 35.73
C ASP A 8 -11.57 10.68 35.14
N VAL A 9 -11.79 9.54 35.80
CA VAL A 9 -11.48 8.21 35.28
C VAL A 9 -12.23 7.92 33.97
N GLN A 10 -13.52 8.28 33.92
CA GLN A 10 -14.36 8.10 32.74
C GLN A 10 -13.88 8.99 31.58
N ASN A 11 -13.56 10.25 31.86
CA ASN A 11 -13.04 11.19 30.86
C ASN A 11 -11.69 10.71 30.30
N LEU A 12 -10.76 10.31 31.18
CA LEU A 12 -9.46 9.79 30.75
C LEU A 12 -9.61 8.54 29.88
N ARG A 13 -10.51 7.64 30.26
CA ARG A 13 -10.85 6.47 29.43
C ARG A 13 -11.39 6.84 28.05
N GLN A 14 -12.30 7.82 27.98
CA GLN A 14 -12.90 8.25 26.71
C GLN A 14 -11.85 8.84 25.76
N ILE A 15 -10.94 9.64 26.30
CA ILE A 15 -9.89 10.31 25.49
C ILE A 15 -8.80 9.35 25.07
N THR A 16 -8.41 8.39 25.92
CA THR A 16 -7.26 7.52 25.68
C THR A 16 -7.63 6.13 25.13
N GLY A 17 -8.92 5.76 25.13
CA GLY A 17 -9.36 4.39 24.81
C GLY A 17 -8.91 3.32 25.82
N ALA A 18 -8.28 3.70 26.92
CA ALA A 18 -7.79 2.79 27.96
C ALA A 18 -8.94 2.07 28.68
N GLY A 19 -8.64 0.89 29.27
CA GLY A 19 -9.59 0.24 30.16
C GLY A 19 -9.84 1.05 31.44
N MET A 20 -11.04 0.90 32.06
CA MET A 20 -11.42 1.63 33.29
C MET A 20 -10.37 1.48 34.40
N MET A 21 -9.84 0.27 34.59
CA MET A 21 -8.84 0.00 35.62
C MET A 21 -7.46 0.60 35.29
N ASP A 22 -7.07 0.64 34.01
CA ASP A 22 -5.83 1.28 33.58
C ASP A 22 -5.93 2.79 33.72
N ALA A 23 -7.06 3.42 33.37
CA ALA A 23 -7.31 4.84 33.56
C ALA A 23 -7.29 5.25 35.06
N LYS A 24 -7.94 4.46 35.92
CA LYS A 24 -7.89 4.67 37.36
C LYS A 24 -6.47 4.55 37.90
N LYS A 25 -5.73 3.54 37.47
CA LYS A 25 -4.35 3.32 37.88
C LYS A 25 -3.45 4.48 37.43
N ALA A 26 -3.61 4.97 36.21
CA ALA A 26 -2.86 6.09 35.70
C ALA A 26 -3.04 7.36 36.55
N LEU A 27 -4.28 7.69 36.90
CA LEU A 27 -4.56 8.82 37.79
C LEU A 27 -3.99 8.61 39.20
N THR A 28 -4.03 7.39 39.72
CA THR A 28 -3.43 7.09 41.04
C THR A 28 -1.92 7.25 41.03
N GLU A 29 -1.21 6.73 40.02
CA GLU A 29 0.25 6.78 39.89
C GLU A 29 0.78 8.20 39.58
N ASN A 30 -0.08 9.11 39.14
CA ASN A 30 0.27 10.48 38.79
C ASN A 30 -0.48 11.52 39.66
N ASP A 31 -0.83 11.14 40.90
CA ASP A 31 -1.44 12.03 41.91
C ASP A 31 -2.66 12.83 41.42
N GLY A 32 -3.43 12.26 40.47
CA GLY A 32 -4.62 12.88 39.88
C GLY A 32 -4.33 13.86 38.75
N ASP A 33 -3.07 14.07 38.39
CA ASP A 33 -2.71 14.89 37.22
C ASP A 33 -3.16 14.19 35.93
N PHE A 34 -4.08 14.85 35.23
CA PHE A 34 -4.75 14.29 34.06
C PHE A 34 -3.81 14.15 32.85
N GLU A 35 -2.95 15.15 32.59
CA GLU A 35 -2.05 15.12 31.47
C GLU A 35 -0.89 14.14 31.71
N ALA A 36 -0.35 14.08 32.93
CA ALA A 36 0.65 13.08 33.31
C ALA A 36 0.07 11.66 33.22
N ALA A 37 -1.18 11.44 33.65
CA ALA A 37 -1.87 10.16 33.55
C ALA A 37 -2.11 9.73 32.09
N LYS A 38 -2.47 10.67 31.22
CA LYS A 38 -2.59 10.45 29.78
C LYS A 38 -1.28 10.03 29.15
N GLN A 39 -0.20 10.74 29.46
CA GLN A 39 1.14 10.41 28.98
C GLN A 39 1.61 9.03 29.48
N TRP A 40 1.38 8.73 30.75
CA TRP A 40 1.70 7.43 31.35
C TRP A 40 0.94 6.27 30.64
N LEU A 41 -0.35 6.48 30.31
CA LEU A 41 -1.14 5.51 29.55
C LEU A 41 -0.58 5.30 28.15
N ARG A 42 -0.17 6.38 27.48
CA ARG A 42 0.46 6.32 26.16
C ARG A 42 1.75 5.48 26.21
N GLU A 43 2.68 5.80 27.09
CA GLU A 43 3.95 5.08 27.24
C GLU A 43 3.72 3.59 27.55
N LYS A 44 2.79 3.29 28.47
CA LYS A 44 2.42 1.92 28.81
C LYS A 44 1.73 1.19 27.63
N GLY A 45 0.95 1.90 26.86
CA GLY A 45 0.31 1.41 25.64
C GLY A 45 1.36 1.04 24.60
N LEU A 46 2.28 1.95 24.30
CA LEU A 46 3.39 1.73 23.37
C LEU A 46 4.29 0.55 23.79
N ALA A 47 4.61 0.44 25.08
CA ALA A 47 5.40 -0.69 25.59
C ALA A 47 4.68 -2.05 25.45
N LYS A 48 3.34 -2.06 25.43
CA LYS A 48 2.56 -3.27 25.11
C LYS A 48 2.56 -3.56 23.60
N VAL A 49 2.35 -2.53 22.79
CA VAL A 49 2.31 -2.66 21.32
C VAL A 49 3.67 -3.05 20.76
N ALA A 50 4.76 -2.52 21.29
CA ALA A 50 6.12 -2.89 20.88
C ALA A 50 6.41 -4.41 20.96
N LYS A 51 5.69 -5.13 21.83
CA LYS A 51 5.78 -6.60 21.95
C LYS A 51 5.01 -7.35 20.87
N LEU A 52 4.27 -6.64 20.04
CA LEU A 52 3.47 -7.21 18.95
C LEU A 52 4.18 -7.12 17.59
N GLY A 53 5.33 -6.43 17.52
CA GLY A 53 6.05 -6.15 16.26
C GLY A 53 6.46 -7.38 15.45
N ASP A 54 6.60 -8.55 16.10
CA ASP A 54 6.92 -9.81 15.42
C ASP A 54 5.67 -10.53 14.84
N ARG A 55 4.48 -9.97 15.04
CA ARG A 55 3.25 -10.59 14.51
C ARG A 55 3.06 -10.23 13.05
N GLU A 56 2.61 -11.21 12.28
CA GLU A 56 2.26 -11.01 10.88
C GLU A 56 1.16 -9.95 10.72
N ASN A 57 1.36 -9.01 9.79
CA ASN A 57 0.45 -7.92 9.48
C ASN A 57 0.16 -7.84 7.97
N ALA A 58 -0.32 -8.95 7.41
CA ALA A 58 -0.64 -9.08 5.98
C ALA A 58 -1.91 -8.34 5.55
N GLN A 59 -2.72 -7.84 6.51
CA GLN A 59 -3.89 -7.01 6.23
C GLN A 59 -3.51 -5.52 6.23
N GLY A 60 -4.48 -4.64 6.00
CA GLY A 60 -4.25 -3.20 6.00
C GLY A 60 -5.18 -2.43 5.08
N SER A 61 -4.83 -1.19 4.82
CA SER A 61 -5.49 -0.33 3.85
C SER A 61 -4.45 0.47 3.07
N VAL A 62 -4.77 0.83 1.85
CA VAL A 62 -3.97 1.69 0.99
C VAL A 62 -4.82 2.86 0.52
N CYS A 63 -4.21 4.03 0.39
CA CYS A 63 -4.83 5.21 -0.22
C CYS A 63 -3.94 5.75 -1.34
N VAL A 64 -4.55 6.38 -2.32
CA VAL A 64 -3.88 7.13 -3.37
C VAL A 64 -4.55 8.48 -3.54
N VAL A 65 -3.75 9.53 -3.62
CA VAL A 65 -4.20 10.90 -3.85
C VAL A 65 -3.37 11.52 -4.97
N VAL A 66 -4.02 12.23 -5.88
CA VAL A 66 -3.39 13.04 -6.92
C VAL A 66 -3.90 14.48 -6.78
N ASP A 67 -2.98 15.42 -6.61
CA ASP A 67 -3.26 16.86 -6.57
C ASP A 67 -2.32 17.59 -7.55
N GLY A 68 -2.89 18.07 -8.65
CA GLY A 68 -2.14 18.72 -9.72
C GLY A 68 -1.06 17.81 -10.32
N SER A 69 0.20 18.21 -10.14
CA SER A 69 1.39 17.49 -10.61
C SER A 69 2.02 16.57 -9.57
N VAL A 70 1.39 16.38 -8.41
CA VAL A 70 1.89 15.49 -7.35
C VAL A 70 0.89 14.38 -7.09
N GLY A 71 1.39 13.15 -6.98
CA GLY A 71 0.58 12.00 -6.57
C GLY A 71 1.31 11.16 -5.55
N ALA A 72 0.57 10.53 -4.63
CA ALA A 72 1.16 9.63 -3.64
C ALA A 72 0.28 8.43 -3.35
N ILE A 73 0.92 7.34 -2.96
CA ILE A 73 0.29 6.14 -2.38
C ILE A 73 0.89 5.94 -1.00
N VAL A 74 0.05 5.67 0.00
CA VAL A 74 0.47 5.26 1.34
C VAL A 74 -0.29 4.01 1.74
N GLN A 75 0.45 3.03 2.28
CA GLN A 75 -0.06 1.79 2.85
C GLN A 75 0.15 1.78 4.36
N LEU A 76 -0.90 1.47 5.12
CA LEU A 76 -0.77 1.00 6.50
C LEU A 76 -1.14 -0.47 6.57
N LYS A 77 -0.28 -1.26 7.22
CA LYS A 77 -0.47 -2.69 7.49
C LYS A 77 -1.11 -2.92 8.85
N SER A 78 -1.87 -3.99 9.00
CA SER A 78 -2.49 -4.44 10.26
C SER A 78 -2.58 -5.96 10.32
N GLU A 79 -2.80 -6.51 11.51
CA GLU A 79 -2.97 -7.97 11.67
C GLU A 79 -4.32 -8.44 11.10
N THR A 80 -5.39 -7.63 11.26
CA THR A 80 -6.75 -8.01 10.88
C THR A 80 -7.38 -7.05 9.88
N ASP A 81 -8.29 -7.57 9.08
CA ASP A 81 -9.15 -6.77 8.21
C ASP A 81 -10.18 -5.94 9.00
N PHE A 82 -10.56 -6.38 10.22
CA PHE A 82 -11.44 -5.61 11.10
C PHE A 82 -10.85 -4.26 11.48
N SER A 83 -9.57 -4.23 11.89
CA SER A 83 -8.86 -2.99 12.17
C SER A 83 -8.71 -2.14 10.93
N ALA A 84 -8.35 -2.75 9.79
CA ALA A 84 -8.15 -2.05 8.53
C ALA A 84 -9.43 -1.41 7.95
N LYS A 85 -10.62 -1.94 8.27
CA LYS A 85 -11.93 -1.42 7.83
C LYS A 85 -12.47 -0.31 8.76
N ALA A 86 -11.87 -0.09 9.90
CA ALA A 86 -12.36 0.90 10.85
C ALA A 86 -12.15 2.33 10.31
N ALA A 87 -13.11 3.20 10.57
CA ALA A 87 -13.10 4.56 10.03
C ALA A 87 -11.86 5.36 10.45
N ASP A 88 -11.40 5.21 11.69
CA ASP A 88 -10.18 5.84 12.20
C ASP A 88 -8.91 5.35 11.47
N PHE A 89 -8.85 4.07 11.11
CA PHE A 89 -7.74 3.51 10.33
C PHE A 89 -7.73 4.08 8.90
N ILE A 90 -8.89 4.06 8.23
CA ILE A 90 -9.05 4.56 6.86
C ILE A 90 -8.74 6.05 6.80
N SER A 91 -9.25 6.84 7.78
CA SER A 91 -8.97 8.28 7.86
C SER A 91 -7.47 8.54 8.01
N LEU A 92 -6.79 7.83 8.91
CA LEU A 92 -5.35 8.02 9.11
C LEU A 92 -4.54 7.72 7.83
N VAL A 93 -4.89 6.65 7.10
CA VAL A 93 -4.21 6.34 5.82
C VAL A 93 -4.40 7.46 4.80
N GLN A 94 -5.61 8.04 4.74
CA GLN A 94 -5.91 9.17 3.86
C GLN A 94 -5.11 10.41 4.27
N ASP A 95 -5.17 10.79 5.56
CA ASP A 95 -4.46 11.96 6.09
C ASP A 95 -2.94 11.84 5.83
N MET A 96 -2.36 10.66 6.07
CA MET A 96 -0.95 10.37 5.76
C MET A 96 -0.66 10.53 4.27
N THR A 97 -1.56 10.09 3.39
CA THR A 97 -1.36 10.23 1.94
C THR A 97 -1.40 11.70 1.51
N GLU A 98 -2.31 12.48 2.06
CA GLU A 98 -2.41 13.93 1.82
C GLU A 98 -1.16 14.67 2.32
N VAL A 99 -0.62 14.28 3.49
CA VAL A 99 0.66 14.83 4.00
C VAL A 99 1.81 14.51 3.07
N VAL A 100 1.90 13.28 2.52
CA VAL A 100 2.93 12.92 1.55
C VAL A 100 2.80 13.73 0.27
N VAL A 101 1.59 13.96 -0.23
CA VAL A 101 1.36 14.82 -1.41
C VAL A 101 1.83 16.24 -1.12
N ALA A 102 1.44 16.81 0.02
CA ALA A 102 1.71 18.21 0.34
C ALA A 102 3.17 18.48 0.70
N LYS A 103 3.82 17.59 1.46
CA LYS A 103 5.10 17.85 2.12
C LYS A 103 6.22 16.84 1.80
N GLY A 104 5.89 15.69 1.21
CA GLY A 104 6.84 14.59 0.99
C GLY A 104 6.79 13.51 2.06
N ALA A 105 7.46 12.37 1.78
CA ALA A 105 7.41 11.19 2.64
C ALA A 105 8.01 11.40 4.04
N ASP A 106 9.04 12.25 4.16
CA ASP A 106 9.72 12.53 5.44
C ASP A 106 8.77 13.18 6.46
N ALA A 107 7.74 13.89 5.98
CA ALA A 107 6.74 14.54 6.83
C ALA A 107 5.81 13.54 7.54
N LEU A 108 5.81 12.25 7.18
CA LEU A 108 5.10 11.21 7.92
C LEU A 108 5.58 11.07 9.36
N SER A 109 6.80 11.49 9.66
CA SER A 109 7.31 11.57 11.03
C SER A 109 6.51 12.53 11.93
N GLU A 110 5.84 13.53 11.35
CA GLU A 110 4.96 14.46 12.06
C GLU A 110 3.67 13.77 12.56
N MET A 111 3.31 12.60 11.97
CA MET A 111 2.09 11.83 12.26
C MET A 111 2.34 10.60 13.17
N ASN A 112 3.50 10.53 13.79
CA ASN A 112 3.82 9.41 14.67
C ASN A 112 2.87 9.32 15.88
N ASP A 113 2.38 10.45 16.38
CA ASP A 113 1.47 10.50 17.51
C ASP A 113 0.12 9.87 17.18
N GLU A 114 -0.43 10.15 16.00
CA GLU A 114 -1.68 9.59 15.48
C GLU A 114 -1.53 8.08 15.20
N LEU A 115 -0.41 7.68 14.60
CA LEU A 115 -0.12 6.28 14.34
C LEU A 115 0.02 5.48 15.66
N ASP A 116 0.70 6.03 16.64
CA ASP A 116 0.86 5.43 17.96
C ASP A 116 -0.49 5.32 18.70
N ALA A 117 -1.33 6.37 18.60
CA ALA A 117 -2.67 6.34 19.16
C ALA A 117 -3.51 5.23 18.53
N LEU A 118 -3.44 5.05 17.19
CA LEU A 118 -4.11 3.98 16.49
C LEU A 118 -3.63 2.60 16.94
N LYS A 119 -2.31 2.39 17.04
CA LYS A 119 -1.70 1.14 17.54
C LYS A 119 -2.19 0.78 18.94
N ILE A 120 -2.24 1.77 19.84
CA ILE A 120 -2.71 1.58 21.22
C ILE A 120 -4.19 1.22 21.26
N ALA A 121 -5.01 1.88 20.44
CA ALA A 121 -6.44 1.64 20.37
C ALA A 121 -6.79 0.25 19.83
N LYS A 122 -6.14 -0.15 18.72
CA LYS A 122 -6.39 -1.43 18.05
C LYS A 122 -5.71 -2.60 18.76
N LYS A 123 -4.58 -2.39 19.44
CA LYS A 123 -3.75 -3.43 20.08
C LYS A 123 -3.28 -4.50 19.10
N GLU A 124 -2.94 -4.05 17.90
CA GLU A 124 -2.41 -4.86 16.81
C GLU A 124 -1.04 -4.34 16.37
N ASN A 125 -0.28 -5.20 15.68
CA ASN A 125 0.90 -4.78 14.95
C ASN A 125 0.48 -3.96 13.73
N ILE A 126 0.51 -2.63 13.85
CA ILE A 126 0.21 -1.69 12.78
C ILE A 126 1.51 -1.01 12.37
N GLU A 127 1.82 -1.04 11.09
CA GLU A 127 3.05 -0.48 10.54
C GLU A 127 2.80 0.32 9.27
N LEU A 128 3.61 1.35 9.08
CA LEU A 128 3.72 1.99 7.79
C LEU A 128 4.31 0.99 6.79
N GLY A 129 3.57 0.73 5.72
CA GLY A 129 4.02 -0.10 4.61
C GLY A 129 4.70 0.71 3.51
N THR A 130 4.33 0.43 2.27
CA THR A 130 4.87 1.11 1.10
C THR A 130 4.38 2.55 1.03
N VAL A 131 5.31 3.46 0.74
CA VAL A 131 5.05 4.87 0.44
C VAL A 131 5.62 5.18 -0.93
N VAL A 132 4.80 5.73 -1.81
CA VAL A 132 5.21 6.17 -3.16
C VAL A 132 4.84 7.63 -3.32
N ARG A 133 5.70 8.42 -3.94
CA ARG A 133 5.39 9.77 -4.38
C ARG A 133 5.92 10.02 -5.78
N PHE A 134 5.08 10.57 -6.62
CA PHE A 134 5.42 11.04 -7.94
C PHE A 134 5.24 12.56 -7.98
N ASP A 135 6.29 13.25 -8.42
CA ASP A 135 6.25 14.64 -8.85
C ASP A 135 6.37 14.58 -10.38
N ALA A 136 5.30 14.95 -11.06
CA ALA A 136 5.25 14.90 -12.52
C ALA A 136 6.15 15.97 -13.15
N ALA A 137 6.89 15.58 -14.17
CA ALA A 137 7.75 16.50 -14.89
C ALA A 137 6.97 17.29 -15.95
N GLY A 138 7.16 18.61 -16.01
CA GLY A 138 6.56 19.46 -17.02
C GLY A 138 5.04 19.32 -17.11
N ASP A 139 4.53 19.01 -18.31
CA ASP A 139 3.09 18.84 -18.57
C ASP A 139 2.62 17.38 -18.51
N ASN A 140 3.39 16.51 -17.87
CA ASN A 140 3.00 15.12 -17.68
C ASN A 140 1.71 15.01 -16.87
N ILE A 141 0.89 14.02 -17.21
CA ILE A 141 -0.39 13.75 -16.58
C ILE A 141 -0.18 12.69 -15.50
N LEU A 142 -0.59 13.00 -14.27
CA LEU A 142 -0.81 11.99 -13.24
C LEU A 142 -2.28 11.58 -13.20
N ASP A 143 -2.52 10.29 -13.09
CA ASP A 143 -3.82 9.75 -12.72
C ASP A 143 -3.66 8.50 -11.85
N SER A 144 -4.74 8.08 -11.21
CA SER A 144 -4.73 6.99 -10.25
C SER A 144 -5.99 6.17 -10.32
N TYR A 145 -5.89 4.96 -9.76
CA TYR A 145 -7.04 4.11 -9.50
C TYR A 145 -6.94 3.52 -8.09
N LEU A 146 -8.03 3.58 -7.34
CA LEU A 146 -8.16 2.94 -6.03
C LEU A 146 -9.28 1.90 -6.07
N HIS A 147 -8.92 0.65 -5.89
CA HIS A 147 -9.90 -0.42 -5.73
C HIS A 147 -10.34 -0.51 -4.27
N LEU A 148 -11.64 -0.35 -4.05
CA LEU A 148 -12.24 -0.43 -2.72
C LEU A 148 -12.85 -1.81 -2.49
N GLN A 149 -12.60 -2.36 -1.31
CA GLN A 149 -13.26 -3.57 -0.81
C GLN A 149 -13.69 -3.35 0.63
N ASP A 150 -14.96 -3.57 0.92
CA ASP A 150 -15.55 -3.35 2.25
C ASP A 150 -15.28 -1.93 2.82
N GLY A 151 -15.29 -0.92 1.95
CA GLY A 151 -15.10 0.48 2.31
C GLY A 151 -13.65 0.94 2.48
N ARG A 152 -12.65 0.05 2.37
CA ARG A 152 -11.22 0.37 2.43
C ARG A 152 -10.54 0.23 1.07
N GLY A 153 -9.48 0.96 0.84
CA GLY A 153 -8.60 0.74 -0.31
C GLY A 153 -7.77 -0.53 -0.14
N VAL A 154 -7.79 -1.41 -1.14
CA VAL A 154 -7.03 -2.67 -1.11
C VAL A 154 -6.03 -2.80 -2.27
N ASN A 155 -6.16 -1.96 -3.30
CA ASN A 155 -5.23 -1.91 -4.42
C ASN A 155 -5.22 -0.49 -4.98
N ALA A 156 -4.09 0.18 -4.92
CA ALA A 156 -3.86 1.53 -5.41
C ALA A 156 -2.86 1.51 -6.55
N VAL A 157 -3.16 2.25 -7.60
CA VAL A 157 -2.27 2.44 -8.75
C VAL A 157 -2.10 3.94 -9.00
N LEU A 158 -0.88 4.36 -9.29
CA LEU A 158 -0.50 5.70 -9.70
C LEU A 158 0.29 5.60 -11.00
N VAL A 159 -0.06 6.41 -12.00
CA VAL A 159 0.59 6.44 -13.31
C VAL A 159 1.04 7.85 -13.66
N GLU A 160 2.15 7.96 -14.38
CA GLU A 160 2.64 9.21 -14.99
C GLU A 160 2.76 9.02 -16.50
N LEU A 161 2.01 9.83 -17.25
CA LEU A 161 1.92 9.79 -18.69
C LEU A 161 2.48 11.07 -19.31
N ASN A 162 3.38 10.96 -20.29
CA ASN A 162 3.83 12.06 -21.11
C ASN A 162 3.01 12.08 -22.41
N GLY A 163 2.27 13.15 -22.63
CA GLY A 163 1.29 13.26 -23.71
C GLY A 163 0.01 12.45 -23.45
N GLY A 164 -0.88 12.39 -24.42
CA GLY A 164 -2.15 11.68 -24.31
C GLY A 164 -3.22 12.45 -23.52
N THR A 165 -4.11 11.72 -22.87
CA THR A 165 -5.25 12.29 -22.13
C THR A 165 -5.40 11.67 -20.74
N LYS A 166 -6.18 12.30 -19.86
CA LYS A 166 -6.52 11.75 -18.55
C LYS A 166 -7.26 10.41 -18.67
N GLU A 167 -8.10 10.25 -19.68
CA GLU A 167 -8.84 9.01 -19.92
C GLU A 167 -7.88 7.84 -20.21
N ILE A 168 -6.83 8.08 -21.02
CA ILE A 168 -5.79 7.07 -21.29
C ILE A 168 -5.05 6.73 -20.00
N ALA A 169 -4.65 7.73 -19.21
CA ALA A 169 -3.97 7.51 -17.93
C ALA A 169 -4.84 6.71 -16.95
N HIS A 170 -6.14 7.05 -16.88
CA HIS A 170 -7.10 6.32 -16.04
C HIS A 170 -7.28 4.87 -16.48
N ASP A 171 -7.49 4.64 -17.78
CA ASP A 171 -7.64 3.30 -18.34
C ASP A 171 -6.40 2.43 -18.09
N LEU A 172 -5.19 3.02 -18.15
CA LEU A 172 -3.94 2.36 -17.78
C LEU A 172 -3.92 2.00 -16.29
N ALA A 173 -4.30 2.93 -15.40
CA ALA A 173 -4.31 2.68 -13.97
C ALA A 173 -5.27 1.54 -13.61
N VAL A 174 -6.46 1.50 -14.23
CA VAL A 174 -7.44 0.40 -14.07
C VAL A 174 -6.88 -0.92 -14.61
N HIS A 175 -6.24 -0.89 -15.79
CA HIS A 175 -5.63 -2.08 -16.37
C HIS A 175 -4.52 -2.64 -15.46
N ILE A 176 -3.61 -1.80 -14.97
CA ILE A 176 -2.54 -2.19 -14.05
C ILE A 176 -3.11 -2.81 -12.77
N ALA A 177 -4.17 -2.21 -12.21
CA ALA A 177 -4.81 -2.74 -11.01
C ALA A 177 -5.32 -4.18 -11.18
N PHE A 178 -5.81 -4.51 -12.38
CA PHE A 178 -6.31 -5.84 -12.72
C PHE A 178 -5.18 -6.81 -13.10
N SER A 179 -4.31 -6.41 -14.04
CA SER A 179 -3.32 -7.28 -14.66
C SER A 179 -2.03 -7.44 -13.86
N LYS A 180 -1.77 -6.54 -12.89
CA LYS A 180 -0.62 -6.57 -11.97
C LYS A 180 0.73 -6.80 -12.66
N PRO A 181 1.09 -6.02 -13.69
CA PRO A 181 2.39 -6.15 -14.32
C PRO A 181 3.50 -5.82 -13.33
N ALA A 182 4.60 -6.54 -13.40
CA ALA A 182 5.75 -6.30 -12.54
C ALA A 182 6.69 -5.22 -13.11
N TYR A 183 6.72 -5.06 -14.43
CA TYR A 183 7.65 -4.20 -15.15
C TYR A 183 6.94 -3.39 -16.23
N LEU A 184 7.47 -2.20 -16.53
CA LEU A 184 6.98 -1.38 -17.63
C LEU A 184 7.37 -1.98 -18.98
N SER A 185 8.65 -2.28 -19.16
CA SER A 185 9.23 -2.83 -20.41
C SER A 185 10.16 -4.01 -20.15
N ARG A 186 10.54 -4.75 -21.21
CA ARG A 186 11.50 -5.86 -21.08
C ARG A 186 12.85 -5.42 -20.54
N ASP A 187 13.24 -4.19 -20.81
CA ASP A 187 14.56 -3.67 -20.40
C ASP A 187 14.65 -3.50 -18.87
N GLU A 188 13.51 -3.43 -18.18
CA GLU A 188 13.45 -3.36 -16.71
C GLU A 188 13.52 -4.74 -16.05
N VAL A 189 13.33 -5.83 -16.82
CA VAL A 189 13.32 -7.18 -16.27
C VAL A 189 14.75 -7.62 -15.95
N PRO A 190 15.08 -7.96 -14.68
CA PRO A 190 16.41 -8.44 -14.34
C PRO A 190 16.78 -9.71 -15.14
N ALA A 191 17.98 -9.74 -15.70
CA ALA A 191 18.44 -10.88 -16.49
C ALA A 191 18.42 -12.20 -15.70
N GLU A 192 18.64 -12.13 -14.39
CA GLU A 192 18.56 -13.26 -13.47
C GLU A 192 17.15 -13.82 -13.34
N ASP A 193 16.12 -12.98 -13.38
CA ASP A 193 14.72 -13.42 -13.34
C ASP A 193 14.34 -14.12 -14.64
N VAL A 194 14.77 -13.58 -15.77
CA VAL A 194 14.58 -14.19 -17.08
C VAL A 194 15.24 -15.55 -17.14
N GLU A 195 16.48 -15.68 -16.67
CA GLU A 195 17.22 -16.95 -16.71
C GLU A 195 16.61 -17.97 -15.74
N ARG A 196 16.18 -17.55 -14.56
CA ARG A 196 15.48 -18.41 -13.60
C ARG A 196 14.17 -18.95 -14.20
N GLU A 197 13.39 -18.10 -14.84
CA GLU A 197 12.14 -18.51 -15.50
C GLU A 197 12.43 -19.42 -16.70
N ARG A 198 13.44 -19.11 -17.50
CA ARG A 198 13.87 -19.94 -18.64
C ARG A 198 14.22 -21.36 -18.20
N GLN A 199 14.96 -21.49 -17.09
CA GLN A 199 15.33 -22.79 -16.54
C GLN A 199 14.09 -23.55 -16.04
N ALA A 200 13.18 -22.89 -15.33
CA ALA A 200 11.94 -23.50 -14.86
C ALA A 200 11.09 -24.02 -16.04
N LEU A 201 10.94 -23.21 -17.08
CA LEU A 201 10.18 -23.57 -18.28
C LEU A 201 10.86 -24.73 -19.08
N LEU A 202 12.19 -24.79 -19.06
CA LEU A 202 12.93 -25.91 -19.66
C LEU A 202 12.65 -27.21 -18.88
N ASP A 203 12.67 -27.17 -17.56
CA ASP A 203 12.44 -28.36 -16.74
C ASP A 203 10.99 -28.85 -16.86
N ILE A 204 10.02 -27.95 -16.94
CA ILE A 204 8.63 -28.28 -17.27
C ILE A 204 8.55 -28.95 -18.65
N THR A 205 9.24 -28.39 -19.67
CA THR A 205 9.23 -28.92 -21.04
C THR A 205 9.80 -30.34 -21.13
N LYS A 206 10.87 -30.62 -20.37
CA LYS A 206 11.45 -31.97 -20.23
C LYS A 206 10.47 -32.93 -19.56
N ALA A 207 9.85 -32.52 -18.45
CA ALA A 207 8.89 -33.34 -17.70
C ALA A 207 7.66 -33.71 -18.53
N GLU A 208 7.26 -32.86 -19.50
CA GLU A 208 6.17 -33.15 -20.45
C GLU A 208 6.55 -34.17 -21.53
N GLY A 209 7.80 -34.66 -21.57
CA GLY A 209 8.27 -35.64 -22.53
C GLY A 209 8.39 -35.10 -23.97
N LYS A 210 8.55 -33.79 -24.14
CA LYS A 210 8.78 -33.20 -25.47
C LYS A 210 10.12 -33.62 -26.06
N PRO A 211 10.21 -33.79 -27.40
CA PRO A 211 11.48 -34.11 -28.07
C PRO A 211 12.53 -33.03 -27.76
N GLU A 212 13.75 -33.44 -27.45
CA GLU A 212 14.87 -32.55 -27.09
C GLU A 212 15.14 -31.48 -28.18
N ALA A 213 15.04 -31.84 -29.44
CA ALA A 213 15.20 -30.92 -30.55
C ALA A 213 14.17 -29.78 -30.59
N ALA A 214 13.01 -29.93 -29.91
CA ALA A 214 11.95 -28.93 -29.85
C ALA A 214 12.08 -28.01 -28.62
N TRP A 215 12.87 -28.36 -27.61
CA TRP A 215 12.95 -27.60 -26.33
C TRP A 215 13.30 -26.14 -26.56
N PRO A 216 14.29 -25.73 -27.33
CA PRO A 216 14.61 -24.31 -27.47
C PRO A 216 13.44 -23.49 -28.00
N LYS A 217 12.71 -24.00 -28.98
CA LYS A 217 11.56 -23.32 -29.58
C LYS A 217 10.38 -23.24 -28.62
N ILE A 218 10.14 -24.32 -27.85
CA ILE A 218 9.04 -24.35 -26.86
C ILE A 218 9.36 -23.39 -25.73
N VAL A 219 10.57 -23.41 -25.18
CA VAL A 219 10.98 -22.52 -24.08
C VAL A 219 10.92 -21.07 -24.51
N GLU A 220 11.38 -20.74 -25.73
CA GLU A 220 11.31 -19.36 -26.24
C GLU A 220 9.87 -18.89 -26.40
N GLY A 221 8.97 -19.75 -26.88
CA GLY A 221 7.53 -19.44 -26.94
C GLY A 221 6.93 -19.18 -25.57
N ARG A 222 7.31 -19.98 -24.56
CA ARG A 222 6.83 -19.85 -23.17
C ARG A 222 7.38 -18.60 -22.50
N ILE A 223 8.67 -18.28 -22.69
CA ILE A 223 9.27 -17.03 -22.19
C ILE A 223 8.56 -15.81 -22.77
N ASN A 224 8.22 -15.84 -24.07
CA ASN A 224 7.43 -14.74 -24.65
C ASN A 224 6.00 -14.66 -24.06
N GLY A 225 5.42 -15.79 -23.66
CA GLY A 225 4.17 -15.80 -22.88
C GLY A 225 4.33 -15.16 -21.52
N TRP A 226 5.39 -15.52 -20.79
CA TRP A 226 5.72 -14.97 -19.49
C TRP A 226 5.95 -13.43 -19.55
N TYR A 227 6.67 -12.94 -20.56
CA TYR A 227 6.83 -11.50 -20.76
C TYR A 227 5.49 -10.78 -20.95
N LYS A 228 4.54 -11.37 -21.67
CA LYS A 228 3.20 -10.80 -21.84
C LYS A 228 2.38 -10.74 -20.54
N GLU A 229 2.73 -11.55 -19.56
CA GLU A 229 2.10 -11.49 -18.24
C GLU A 229 2.78 -10.46 -17.34
N GLN A 230 4.11 -10.37 -17.39
CA GLN A 230 4.91 -9.55 -16.48
C GLN A 230 5.14 -8.11 -16.96
N VAL A 231 5.16 -7.88 -18.28
CA VAL A 231 5.56 -6.60 -18.89
C VAL A 231 4.36 -5.85 -19.42
N LEU A 232 4.06 -4.71 -18.82
CA LEU A 232 2.87 -3.90 -19.12
C LEU A 232 2.71 -3.57 -20.61
N LEU A 233 3.78 -3.10 -21.27
CA LEU A 233 3.71 -2.71 -22.69
C LEU A 233 3.47 -3.88 -23.65
N GLU A 234 3.55 -5.12 -23.18
CA GLU A 234 3.26 -6.33 -23.98
C GLU A 234 1.87 -6.93 -23.70
N GLN A 235 1.15 -6.36 -22.73
CA GLN A 235 -0.18 -6.84 -22.37
C GLN A 235 -1.25 -6.39 -23.34
N GLN A 236 -2.31 -7.19 -23.44
CA GLN A 236 -3.55 -6.78 -24.09
C GLN A 236 -4.39 -5.98 -23.11
N PHE A 237 -5.07 -4.95 -23.60
CA PHE A 237 -5.89 -4.10 -22.75
C PHE A 237 -7.08 -4.87 -22.18
N VAL A 238 -7.24 -4.85 -20.87
CA VAL A 238 -8.23 -5.67 -20.15
C VAL A 238 -9.70 -5.43 -20.56
N ARG A 239 -10.02 -4.21 -21.05
CA ARG A 239 -11.38 -3.88 -21.51
C ARG A 239 -11.62 -4.14 -22.99
N ASP A 240 -10.55 -4.34 -23.76
CA ASP A 240 -10.62 -4.62 -25.21
C ASP A 240 -9.40 -5.48 -25.60
N ASP A 241 -9.60 -6.79 -25.67
CA ASP A 241 -8.56 -7.78 -25.95
C ASP A 241 -7.99 -7.72 -27.39
N LYS A 242 -8.58 -6.87 -28.25
CA LYS A 242 -8.07 -6.56 -29.59
C LYS A 242 -7.08 -5.40 -29.61
N LYS A 243 -6.97 -4.66 -28.51
CA LYS A 243 -6.05 -3.55 -28.32
C LYS A 243 -4.89 -3.95 -27.40
N SER A 244 -3.68 -3.70 -27.82
CA SER A 244 -2.53 -3.75 -26.91
C SER A 244 -2.47 -2.48 -26.05
N ILE A 245 -1.69 -2.53 -24.97
CA ILE A 245 -1.39 -1.33 -24.17
C ILE A 245 -0.68 -0.26 -25.03
N THR A 246 0.17 -0.69 -25.95
CA THR A 246 0.82 0.23 -26.91
C THR A 246 -0.18 0.93 -27.82
N ASP A 247 -1.24 0.23 -28.26
CA ASP A 247 -2.33 0.82 -29.04
C ASP A 247 -3.17 1.80 -28.19
N LEU A 248 -3.41 1.46 -26.92
CA LEU A 248 -4.13 2.32 -25.98
C LEU A 248 -3.39 3.65 -25.76
N LEU A 249 -2.07 3.62 -25.67
CA LEU A 249 -1.22 4.80 -25.48
C LEU A 249 -1.34 5.79 -26.65
N ALA A 250 -1.68 5.36 -27.87
CA ALA A 250 -1.95 6.22 -29.03
C ALA A 250 -0.82 7.25 -29.28
N GLY A 251 0.43 6.88 -29.05
CA GLY A 251 1.61 7.74 -29.21
C GLY A 251 2.04 8.49 -27.94
N ALA A 252 1.27 8.42 -26.85
CA ALA A 252 1.73 8.87 -25.54
C ALA A 252 2.80 7.92 -24.98
N THR A 253 3.56 8.38 -24.01
CA THR A 253 4.57 7.57 -23.33
C THR A 253 4.20 7.39 -21.86
N LEU A 254 4.04 6.15 -21.40
CA LEU A 254 3.98 5.87 -19.98
C LEU A 254 5.38 6.02 -19.39
N VAL A 255 5.55 7.02 -18.52
CA VAL A 255 6.86 7.35 -17.93
C VAL A 255 7.19 6.38 -16.81
N ARG A 256 6.20 6.14 -15.92
CA ARG A 256 6.30 5.21 -14.78
C ARG A 256 4.93 4.89 -14.23
N PHE A 257 4.86 3.83 -13.48
CA PHE A 257 3.69 3.49 -12.65
C PHE A 257 4.14 2.95 -11.30
N ALA A 258 3.24 2.96 -10.36
CA ALA A 258 3.37 2.24 -9.09
C ALA A 258 2.06 1.55 -8.76
N GLN A 259 2.16 0.36 -8.20
CA GLN A 259 1.02 -0.39 -7.68
C GLN A 259 1.32 -0.87 -6.28
N VAL A 260 0.40 -0.66 -5.35
CA VAL A 260 0.48 -1.15 -3.97
C VAL A 260 -0.84 -1.82 -3.63
N PHE A 261 -0.78 -3.07 -3.19
CA PHE A 261 -1.98 -3.83 -2.82
C PHE A 261 -1.81 -4.58 -1.50
N ILE A 262 -2.92 -4.88 -0.85
CA ILE A 262 -2.96 -5.57 0.42
C ILE A 262 -2.90 -7.08 0.18
N GLY A 263 -2.09 -7.78 0.98
CA GLY A 263 -1.92 -9.24 0.87
C GLY A 263 -0.87 -9.66 -0.16
N ALA A 264 0.06 -8.76 -0.49
CA ALA A 264 1.22 -9.05 -1.32
C ALA A 264 2.37 -9.61 -0.49
#